data_660861145a142d687700f4cd01daa926
#
_entry.id   660861145a142d687700f4cd01daa926
#
_cell.length_a   1.000
_cell.length_b   1.000
_cell.length_c   1.000
_cell.angle_alpha   90.00
_cell.angle_beta   90.00
_cell.angle_gamma   90.00
#
_symmetry.space_group_name_H-M   'P 1'
#
loop_
_entity.id
_entity.type
_entity.pdbx_description
1 polymer ?
#
loop_
_entity_poly.entity_id
_entity_poly.type
_entity_poly.pdbx_seq_one_letter_code
_entity_poly.pdbx_strand_id
1 'polypeptide(L)'
;NGREKLTRMFTASLQNTEQGKFFSAAPDMTHTPRLMMLQLDSQIREVGPNYLEPVLREGNADGSLHVEHVREASDLLLLITNQYLNPLLYPMTPEEARERCSFVRQLLAGVGLDVFDGEMLENFFVFSAHAAKKQRESEAPGQKRRGM
;
A
#
# COMPACT_ATOMS: atom_id res chain seq x y z
N ASN A 1 -0.82 -12.15 -18.28
CA ASN A 1 -0.01 -13.02 -17.44
C ASN A 1 -0.12 -12.65 -15.96
N GLY A 2 0.42 -13.47 -15.08
CA GLY A 2 0.32 -13.25 -13.64
C GLY A 2 0.98 -11.95 -13.18
N ARG A 3 2.10 -11.59 -13.74
CA ARG A 3 2.78 -10.31 -13.49
C ARG A 3 1.90 -9.11 -13.85
N GLU A 4 1.26 -9.12 -15.01
CA GLU A 4 0.35 -8.05 -15.44
C GLU A 4 -0.87 -7.95 -14.52
N LYS A 5 -1.44 -9.07 -14.10
CA LYS A 5 -2.54 -9.08 -13.13
C LYS A 5 -2.12 -8.47 -11.80
N LEU A 6 -0.95 -8.84 -11.30
CA LEU A 6 -0.41 -8.29 -10.06
C LEU A 6 -0.21 -6.77 -10.17
N THR A 7 0.42 -6.31 -11.25
CA THR A 7 0.62 -4.87 -11.51
C THR A 7 -0.73 -4.13 -11.56
N ARG A 8 -1.73 -4.69 -12.26
CA ARG A 8 -3.08 -4.11 -12.32
C ARG A 8 -3.77 -4.05 -10.95
N MET A 9 -3.62 -5.06 -10.13
CA MET A 9 -4.19 -5.07 -8.78
C MET A 9 -3.65 -3.91 -7.95
N PHE A 10 -2.34 -3.68 -7.97
CA PHE A 10 -1.72 -2.57 -7.24
C PHE A 10 -2.04 -1.22 -7.84
N THR A 11 -2.00 -1.07 -9.14
CA THR A 11 -2.37 0.18 -9.83
C THR A 11 -3.83 0.55 -9.55
N ALA A 12 -4.75 -0.41 -9.63
CA ALA A 12 -6.15 -0.19 -9.31
C ALA A 12 -6.37 0.20 -7.85
N SER A 13 -5.64 -0.40 -6.92
CA SER A 13 -5.70 -0.07 -5.51
C SER A 13 -5.24 1.38 -5.22
N LEU A 14 -4.24 1.87 -5.94
CA LEU A 14 -3.75 3.24 -5.82
C LEU A 14 -4.64 4.28 -6.53
N GLN A 15 -5.27 3.90 -7.64
CA GLN A 15 -6.14 4.76 -8.45
C GLN A 15 -7.59 4.77 -7.99
N ASN A 16 -8.00 3.84 -7.16
CA ASN A 16 -9.38 3.71 -6.74
C ASN A 16 -9.74 4.84 -5.78
N THR A 17 -10.41 5.87 -6.33
CA THR A 17 -10.92 7.02 -5.58
C THR A 17 -11.94 6.63 -4.51
N GLU A 18 -12.61 5.48 -4.67
CA GLU A 18 -13.49 4.90 -3.64
C GLU A 18 -12.69 4.43 -2.42
N GLN A 19 -11.53 3.78 -2.63
CA GLN A 19 -10.61 3.45 -1.54
C GLN A 19 -9.99 4.71 -0.94
N GLY A 20 -9.63 5.69 -1.76
CA GLY A 20 -9.19 7.01 -1.28
C GLY A 20 -10.26 7.70 -0.45
N LYS A 21 -11.54 7.60 -0.83
CA LYS A 21 -12.69 8.08 -0.04
C LYS A 21 -12.91 7.25 1.22
N PHE A 22 -12.73 5.94 1.15
CA PHE A 22 -12.80 5.05 2.31
C PHE A 22 -11.71 5.39 3.32
N PHE A 23 -10.47 5.55 2.88
CA PHE A 23 -9.38 5.99 3.74
C PHE A 23 -9.55 7.42 4.26
N SER A 24 -10.23 8.30 3.51
CA SER A 24 -10.51 9.66 3.96
C SER A 24 -11.76 9.78 4.84
N ALA A 25 -12.68 8.83 4.73
CA ALA A 25 -13.90 8.75 5.55
C ALA A 25 -13.74 7.81 6.75
N ALA A 26 -12.73 6.92 6.74
CA ALA A 26 -12.39 6.12 7.89
C ALA A 26 -11.79 7.03 8.97
N PRO A 27 -12.55 7.39 10.00
CA PRO A 27 -12.02 8.23 11.06
C PRO A 27 -10.91 7.45 11.74
N ASP A 28 -9.70 7.97 11.63
CA ASP A 28 -8.67 7.66 12.59
C ASP A 28 -8.39 6.17 12.86
N MET A 29 -8.15 5.39 11.81
CA MET A 29 -7.62 4.02 11.99
C MET A 29 -6.32 4.03 12.79
N THR A 30 -5.58 5.15 12.78
CA THR A 30 -4.38 5.37 13.59
C THR A 30 -4.68 5.42 15.09
N HIS A 31 -5.90 5.80 15.48
CA HIS A 31 -6.35 5.87 16.89
C HIS A 31 -7.20 4.67 17.32
N THR A 32 -7.35 3.66 16.44
CA THR A 32 -8.09 2.44 16.76
C THR A 32 -7.24 1.20 16.54
N PRO A 33 -6.32 0.88 17.47
CA PRO A 33 -5.40 -0.27 17.32
C PRO A 33 -6.10 -1.59 17.06
N ARG A 34 -7.28 -1.79 17.65
CA ARG A 34 -8.09 -2.99 17.43
C ARG A 34 -8.54 -3.14 15.97
N LEU A 35 -8.97 -2.05 15.35
CA LEU A 35 -9.40 -2.06 13.95
C LEU A 35 -8.21 -2.35 13.02
N MET A 36 -7.05 -1.78 13.31
CA MET A 36 -5.80 -2.06 12.59
C MET A 36 -5.42 -3.54 12.69
N MET A 37 -5.54 -4.14 13.86
CA MET A 37 -5.25 -5.57 14.06
C MET A 37 -6.22 -6.47 13.33
N LEU A 38 -7.51 -6.13 13.30
CA LEU A 38 -8.52 -6.86 12.53
C LEU A 38 -8.25 -6.77 11.03
N GLN A 39 -7.85 -5.61 10.54
CA GLN A 39 -7.50 -5.42 9.13
C GLN A 39 -6.24 -6.23 8.77
N LEU A 40 -5.22 -6.20 9.59
CA LEU A 40 -4.00 -6.98 9.40
C LEU A 40 -4.30 -8.48 9.38
N ASP A 41 -5.10 -8.96 10.32
CA ASP A 41 -5.51 -10.37 10.37
C ASP A 41 -6.27 -10.79 9.11
N SER A 42 -7.21 -9.96 8.65
CA SER A 42 -7.94 -10.20 7.40
C SER A 42 -7.02 -10.23 6.17
N GLN A 43 -6.04 -9.35 6.09
CA GLN A 43 -5.07 -9.33 5.00
C GLN A 43 -4.27 -10.64 4.93
N ILE A 44 -3.76 -11.11 6.05
CA ILE A 44 -2.91 -12.30 6.12
C ILE A 44 -3.72 -13.59 5.96
N ARG A 45 -4.92 -13.67 6.52
CA ARG A 45 -5.72 -14.90 6.55
C ARG A 45 -6.68 -15.05 5.37
N GLU A 46 -7.13 -13.95 4.80
CA GLU A 46 -8.16 -13.95 3.75
C GLU A 46 -7.66 -13.38 2.43
N VAL A 47 -7.17 -12.15 2.42
CA VAL A 47 -6.78 -11.46 1.19
C VAL A 47 -5.57 -12.12 0.53
N GLY A 48 -4.54 -12.42 1.29
CA GLY A 48 -3.35 -13.11 0.78
C GLY A 48 -3.69 -14.44 0.13
N PRO A 49 -4.24 -15.42 0.89
CA PRO A 49 -4.52 -16.75 0.37
C PRO A 49 -5.56 -16.78 -0.76
N ASN A 50 -6.58 -15.94 -0.71
CA ASN A 50 -7.70 -15.99 -1.64
C ASN A 50 -7.51 -15.17 -2.92
N TYR A 51 -6.72 -14.10 -2.86
CA TYR A 51 -6.60 -13.17 -3.99
C TYR A 51 -5.16 -13.00 -4.48
N LEU A 52 -4.19 -12.90 -3.61
CA LEU A 52 -2.81 -12.58 -3.98
C LEU A 52 -1.99 -13.82 -4.34
N GLU A 53 -2.01 -14.85 -3.50
CA GLU A 53 -1.30 -16.10 -3.78
C GLU A 53 -1.68 -16.75 -5.12
N PRO A 54 -2.99 -16.83 -5.50
CA PRO A 54 -3.36 -17.37 -6.79
C PRO A 54 -2.73 -16.64 -7.97
N VAL A 55 -2.61 -15.30 -7.88
CA VAL A 55 -1.99 -14.48 -8.92
C VAL A 55 -0.47 -14.72 -8.99
N LEU A 56 0.18 -14.86 -7.84
CA LEU A 56 1.62 -15.20 -7.78
C LEU A 56 1.89 -16.59 -8.36
N ARG A 57 1.05 -17.58 -8.05
CA ARG A 57 1.15 -18.93 -8.61
C ARG A 57 0.93 -18.95 -10.12
N GLU A 58 -0.04 -18.17 -10.60
CA GLU A 58 -0.28 -18.01 -12.04
C GLU A 58 0.95 -17.41 -12.73
N GLY A 59 1.57 -16.37 -12.15
CA GLY A 59 2.79 -15.77 -12.68
C GLY A 59 3.97 -16.73 -12.72
N ASN A 60 4.11 -17.59 -11.71
CA ASN A 60 5.10 -18.66 -11.72
C ASN A 60 4.82 -19.71 -12.80
N ALA A 61 3.56 -20.07 -12.99
CA ALA A 61 3.16 -21.06 -13.98
C ALA A 61 3.33 -20.55 -15.42
N ASP A 62 3.03 -19.29 -15.68
CA ASP A 62 3.19 -18.69 -17.02
C ASP A 62 4.60 -18.14 -17.30
N GLY A 63 5.49 -18.19 -16.32
CA GLY A 63 6.88 -17.74 -16.43
C GLY A 63 7.09 -16.23 -16.29
N SER A 64 6.04 -15.46 -16.01
CA SER A 64 6.14 -14.01 -15.83
C SER A 64 6.66 -13.59 -14.45
N LEU A 65 6.59 -14.48 -13.47
CA LEU A 65 7.16 -14.32 -12.13
C LEU A 65 8.02 -15.53 -11.74
N HIS A 66 8.91 -15.34 -10.79
CA HIS A 66 9.78 -16.38 -10.25
C HIS A 66 9.85 -16.25 -8.73
N VAL A 67 8.73 -16.54 -8.06
CA VAL A 67 8.58 -16.42 -6.62
C VAL A 67 8.69 -17.80 -5.99
N GLU A 68 9.75 -18.05 -5.25
CA GLU A 68 9.99 -19.34 -4.60
C GLU A 68 9.05 -19.56 -3.41
N HIS A 69 8.89 -18.54 -2.56
CA HIS A 69 8.08 -18.58 -1.34
C HIS A 69 6.81 -17.77 -1.52
N VAL A 70 5.79 -18.34 -2.18
CA VAL A 70 4.58 -17.62 -2.60
C VAL A 70 3.80 -17.06 -1.41
N ARG A 71 3.61 -17.85 -0.35
CA ARG A 71 2.85 -17.41 0.83
C ARG A 71 3.56 -16.27 1.56
N GLU A 72 4.82 -16.44 1.85
CA GLU A 72 5.64 -15.46 2.55
C GLU A 72 5.78 -14.17 1.73
N ALA A 73 5.94 -14.29 0.42
CA ALA A 73 5.97 -13.15 -0.48
C ALA A 73 4.63 -12.41 -0.51
N SER A 74 3.50 -13.13 -0.50
CA SER A 74 2.16 -12.56 -0.38
C SER A 74 1.99 -11.78 0.92
N ASP A 75 2.33 -12.39 2.05
CA ASP A 75 2.25 -11.76 3.36
C ASP A 75 3.07 -10.47 3.42
N LEU A 76 4.34 -10.55 2.99
CA LEU A 76 5.25 -9.41 2.99
C LEU A 76 4.76 -8.29 2.07
N LEU A 77 4.27 -8.63 0.89
CA LEU A 77 3.75 -7.66 -0.07
C LEU A 77 2.55 -6.89 0.49
N LEU A 78 1.64 -7.58 1.18
CA LEU A 78 0.51 -6.94 1.86
C LEU A 78 0.95 -6.03 3.01
N LEU A 79 1.88 -6.48 3.84
CA LEU A 79 2.43 -5.68 4.94
C LEU A 79 3.15 -4.42 4.43
N ILE A 80 3.94 -4.55 3.38
CA ILE A 80 4.66 -3.43 2.79
C ILE A 80 3.68 -2.41 2.22
N THR A 81 2.72 -2.83 1.40
CA THR A 81 1.82 -1.91 0.69
C THR A 81 0.78 -1.28 1.61
N ASN A 82 0.25 -2.00 2.57
CA ASN A 82 -0.83 -1.52 3.42
C ASN A 82 -0.35 -0.86 4.73
N GLN A 83 0.81 -1.22 5.25
CA GLN A 83 1.36 -0.64 6.47
C GLN A 83 2.59 0.23 6.21
N TYR A 84 3.67 -0.37 5.75
CA TYR A 84 4.95 0.32 5.64
C TYR A 84 4.94 1.51 4.68
N LEU A 85 4.31 1.37 3.52
CA LEU A 85 4.17 2.44 2.53
C LEU A 85 2.88 3.26 2.70
N ASN A 86 2.10 3.02 3.72
CA ASN A 86 0.85 3.73 3.92
C ASN A 86 1.10 5.12 4.54
N PRO A 87 0.90 6.22 3.78
CA PRO A 87 1.18 7.56 4.27
C PRO A 87 0.18 8.04 5.34
N LEU A 88 -0.93 7.35 5.51
CA LEU A 88 -1.91 7.64 6.58
C LEU A 88 -1.41 7.10 7.93
N LEU A 89 -0.67 5.99 7.93
CA LEU A 89 -0.07 5.42 9.13
C LEU A 89 1.29 6.06 9.44
N TYR A 90 2.09 6.26 8.41
CA TYR A 90 3.44 6.81 8.51
C TYR A 90 3.58 8.00 7.55
N PRO A 91 3.23 9.22 8.00
CA PRO A 91 3.45 10.41 7.20
C PRO A 91 4.92 10.52 6.79
N MET A 92 5.15 10.80 5.52
CA MET A 92 6.51 10.85 4.97
C MET A 92 6.67 12.02 4.01
N THR A 93 7.86 12.59 3.99
CA THR A 93 8.24 13.58 2.98
C THR A 93 8.35 12.92 1.60
N PRO A 94 8.30 13.69 0.49
CA PRO A 94 8.52 13.13 -0.84
C PRO A 94 9.86 12.40 -0.98
N GLU A 95 10.91 12.86 -0.32
CA GLU A 95 12.23 12.23 -0.31
C GLU A 95 12.20 10.89 0.43
N GLU A 96 11.60 10.84 1.62
CA GLU A 96 11.42 9.61 2.38
C GLU A 96 10.58 8.59 1.61
N ALA A 97 9.52 9.03 0.92
CA ALA A 97 8.70 8.16 0.08
C ALA A 97 9.52 7.54 -1.05
N ARG A 98 10.36 8.31 -1.71
CA ARG A 98 11.26 7.82 -2.78
C ARG A 98 12.27 6.82 -2.26
N GLU A 99 12.90 7.09 -1.12
CA GLU A 99 13.86 6.16 -0.50
C GLU A 99 13.21 4.85 -0.09
N ARG A 100 12.04 4.92 0.55
CA ARG A 100 11.28 3.71 0.91
C ARG A 100 10.88 2.90 -0.32
N CYS A 101 10.38 3.53 -1.36
CA CYS A 101 10.02 2.86 -2.60
C CYS A 101 11.23 2.24 -3.30
N SER A 102 12.36 2.92 -3.33
CA SER A 102 13.62 2.39 -3.89
C SER A 102 14.08 1.14 -3.14
N PHE A 103 14.07 1.17 -1.82
CA PHE A 103 14.41 0.03 -0.99
C PHE A 103 13.46 -1.15 -1.19
N VAL A 104 12.16 -0.88 -1.15
CA VAL A 104 11.11 -1.91 -1.37
C VAL A 104 11.25 -2.53 -2.75
N ARG A 105 11.50 -1.75 -3.78
CA ARG A 105 11.73 -2.25 -5.14
C ARG A 105 12.90 -3.22 -5.19
N GLN A 106 14.03 -2.88 -4.58
CA GLN A 106 15.19 -3.75 -4.49
C GLN A 106 14.89 -5.04 -3.72
N LEU A 107 14.21 -4.92 -2.60
CA LEU A 107 13.83 -6.07 -1.77
C LEU A 107 12.92 -7.04 -2.54
N LEU A 108 11.88 -6.51 -3.18
CA LEU A 108 10.91 -7.31 -3.92
C LEU A 108 11.52 -7.94 -5.18
N ALA A 109 12.39 -7.22 -5.89
CA ALA A 109 13.13 -7.78 -7.03
C ALA A 109 14.00 -8.96 -6.60
N GLY A 110 14.60 -8.89 -5.41
CA GLY A 110 15.42 -9.97 -4.84
C GLY A 110 14.63 -11.25 -4.51
N VAL A 111 13.33 -11.17 -4.35
CA VAL A 111 12.44 -12.33 -4.10
C VAL A 111 11.54 -12.67 -5.31
N GLY A 112 11.88 -12.18 -6.47
CA GLY A 112 11.16 -12.49 -7.73
C GLY A 112 9.93 -11.64 -8.01
N LEU A 113 9.76 -10.53 -7.31
CA LEU A 113 8.62 -9.61 -7.42
C LEU A 113 9.03 -8.25 -8.02
N ASP A 114 9.63 -8.25 -9.19
CA ASP A 114 9.95 -7.02 -9.92
C ASP A 114 8.70 -6.48 -10.64
N VAL A 115 7.79 -5.91 -9.86
CA VAL A 115 6.46 -5.45 -10.34
C VAL A 115 6.23 -3.94 -10.16
N PHE A 116 7.12 -3.25 -9.47
CA PHE A 116 7.04 -1.82 -9.26
C PHE A 116 7.67 -1.09 -10.45
N ASP A 117 6.85 -0.67 -11.40
CA ASP A 117 7.27 0.17 -12.52
C ASP A 117 7.18 1.67 -12.19
N GLY A 118 7.64 2.52 -13.12
CA GLY A 118 7.64 3.96 -12.94
C GLY A 118 6.25 4.58 -12.79
N GLU A 119 5.25 4.07 -13.52
CA GLU A 119 3.86 4.53 -13.43
C GLU A 119 3.26 4.23 -12.05
N MET A 120 3.50 3.05 -11.53
CA MET A 120 3.04 2.65 -10.20
C MET A 120 3.67 3.51 -9.09
N LEU A 121 4.96 3.83 -9.21
CA LEU A 121 5.65 4.73 -8.28
C LEU A 121 5.12 6.16 -8.35
N GLU A 122 4.86 6.69 -9.53
CA GLU A 122 4.28 8.03 -9.69
C GLU A 122 2.88 8.10 -9.07
N ASN A 123 2.03 7.09 -9.29
CA ASN A 123 0.71 7.01 -8.66
C ASN A 123 0.81 6.95 -7.14
N PHE A 124 1.77 6.23 -6.61
CA PHE A 124 2.04 6.19 -5.17
C PHE A 124 2.47 7.56 -4.63
N PHE A 125 3.34 8.29 -5.32
CA PHE A 125 3.76 9.63 -4.90
C PHE A 125 2.61 10.63 -4.91
N VAL A 126 1.76 10.61 -5.92
CA VAL A 126 0.54 11.45 -5.98
C VAL A 126 -0.40 11.13 -4.82
N PHE A 127 -0.63 9.88 -4.54
CA PHE A 127 -1.45 9.44 -3.41
C PHE A 127 -0.86 9.90 -2.06
N SER A 128 0.44 9.75 -1.86
CA SER A 128 1.14 10.17 -0.65
C SER A 128 1.07 11.68 -0.42
N ALA A 129 1.25 12.47 -1.47
CA ALA A 129 1.13 13.93 -1.42
C ALA A 129 -0.29 14.37 -1.05
N HIS A 130 -1.31 13.72 -1.62
CA HIS A 130 -2.71 14.00 -1.34
C HIS A 130 -3.10 13.66 0.10
N ALA A 131 -2.66 12.51 0.60
CA ALA A 131 -2.87 12.10 2.00
C ALA A 131 -2.22 13.06 3.00
N ALA A 132 -0.99 13.50 2.73
CA ALA A 132 -0.27 14.47 3.56
C ALA A 132 -0.97 15.84 3.59
N LYS A 133 -1.52 16.29 2.46
CA LYS A 133 -2.31 17.53 2.39
C LYS A 133 -3.57 17.46 3.22
N LYS A 134 -4.33 16.38 3.12
CA LYS A 134 -5.56 16.17 3.91
C LYS A 134 -5.28 16.14 5.41
N GLN A 135 -4.20 15.53 5.82
CA GLN A 135 -3.80 15.46 7.22
C GLN A 135 -3.51 16.85 7.78
N ARG A 136 -2.79 17.70 7.05
CA ARG A 136 -2.54 19.12 7.43
C ARG A 136 -3.83 19.93 7.52
N GLU A 137 -4.79 19.71 6.61
CA GLU A 137 -6.08 20.41 6.62
C GLU A 137 -6.97 19.99 7.81
N SER A 138 -6.89 18.72 8.25
CA SER A 138 -7.62 18.21 9.41
C SER A 138 -7.05 18.71 10.74
N GLU A 139 -5.74 18.98 10.79
CA GLU A 139 -5.05 19.53 11.98
C GLU A 139 -5.17 21.07 12.10
N ALA A 140 -5.50 21.76 11.01
CA ALA A 140 -5.56 23.23 10.96
C ALA A 140 -6.79 23.92 11.62
N PRO A 141 -7.94 23.31 11.93
CA PRO A 141 -9.10 24.01 12.48
C PRO A 141 -9.05 24.35 13.98
N GLY A 142 -8.00 23.99 14.67
CA GLY A 142 -7.92 24.18 16.15
C GLY A 142 -7.38 25.53 16.64
N GLN A 143 -6.82 26.38 15.79
CA GLN A 143 -6.11 27.59 16.24
C GLN A 143 -6.85 28.93 16.07
N LYS A 144 -8.10 28.95 15.59
CA LYS A 144 -8.85 30.21 15.38
C LYS A 144 -9.98 30.48 16.37
N ARG A 145 -9.97 29.92 17.56
CA ARG A 145 -10.93 30.30 18.62
C ARG A 145 -10.31 30.42 20.02
N ARG A 146 -9.20 31.14 20.14
CA ARG A 146 -8.80 31.74 21.41
C ARG A 146 -8.23 33.12 21.13
N GLY A 147 -9.11 34.04 20.88
CA GLY A 147 -8.80 35.45 20.70
C GLY A 147 -10.07 36.28 20.82
N MET A 148 -10.72 36.15 21.94
CA MET A 148 -11.59 37.18 22.56
C MET A 148 -11.71 36.87 24.03
#